data_32e1de63ceca9da2150a6936e68be11d
#
_entry.id   32e1de63ceca9da2150a6936e68be11d
#
_cell.length_a   1.000
_cell.length_b   1.000
_cell.length_c   1.000
_cell.angle_alpha   90.00
_cell.angle_beta   90.00
_cell.angle_gamma   90.00
#
_symmetry.space_group_name_H-M   'P 1'
#
loop_
_entity.id
_entity.type
_entity.pdbx_description
1 polymer ?
#
loop_
_entity_poly.entity_id
_entity_poly.type
_entity_poly.pdbx_seq_one_letter_code
_entity_poly.pdbx_strand_id
1 'polypeptide(L)'
;ADKQADIEEEAKGPSKKIALDDEGNWSKAAQGFVRGQGVTVDDIFFKELKGTEYVYVKKFIPGKPVSEVLTGMKDVAMDLKFPTMMRWGSNDFEYVRPIKWLVALLDDEVVPFEILDIKTGRTTQGHRFLGEAVDVPSADKYLETLETQKVIADAGVRKAEIRKQIDDLATENNWNIVVDEDLLEEVNNLVEYPTVFAGKFKEEYLQVPNEVLITSMKDHQRFFYVTDKEGNLLPNFVSVRNGNKDYLENVIAGNEKVLTARLEDAKFFYEEDQQHTIADYVERLKKVMFHDKIGTIYEKMERVNLLAKFLGNKLGLSETELKDLDRASMIYKFDLVTGMVGEFSELQGIMGEIYARLQ
;
A
#
# COMPACT_ATOMS: atom_id res chain seq x y z
N ALA A 1 -26.22 13.50 14.35
CA ALA A 1 -27.15 13.03 15.38
C ALA A 1 -26.49 13.24 16.75
N ASP A 2 -27.20 13.89 17.69
CA ASP A 2 -26.64 14.27 19.00
C ASP A 2 -26.63 13.09 19.98
N LYS A 3 -27.30 12.01 19.61
CA LYS A 3 -27.54 10.84 20.46
C LYS A 3 -27.68 9.57 19.61
N GLN A 4 -27.19 8.46 20.13
CA GLN A 4 -27.47 7.12 19.61
C GLN A 4 -28.97 6.84 19.67
N ALA A 5 -29.54 6.12 18.70
CA ALA A 5 -30.92 5.75 18.72
C ALA A 5 -31.23 4.90 19.95
N ASP A 6 -32.38 5.16 20.57
CA ASP A 6 -32.91 4.30 21.62
C ASP A 6 -33.29 2.94 21.02
N ILE A 7 -33.01 1.87 21.73
CA ILE A 7 -33.25 0.49 21.26
C ILE A 7 -34.29 -0.14 22.17
N GLU A 8 -35.35 -0.69 21.58
CA GLU A 8 -36.26 -1.60 22.26
C GLU A 8 -35.92 -3.03 21.84
N GLU A 9 -35.52 -3.86 22.80
CA GLU A 9 -35.25 -5.27 22.58
C GLU A 9 -36.31 -6.13 23.27
N GLU A 10 -36.78 -7.18 22.57
CA GLU A 10 -37.64 -8.19 23.22
C GLU A 10 -36.76 -9.29 23.82
N ALA A 11 -36.69 -9.37 25.12
CA ALA A 11 -36.02 -10.46 25.83
C ALA A 11 -36.96 -11.64 26.03
N LYS A 12 -36.52 -12.83 25.58
CA LYS A 12 -37.26 -14.07 25.76
C LYS A 12 -36.94 -14.69 27.10
N GLY A 13 -37.97 -14.98 27.87
CA GLY A 13 -37.92 -15.67 29.15
C GLY A 13 -38.38 -17.12 29.11
N PRO A 14 -38.78 -17.69 30.27
CA PRO A 14 -39.27 -19.06 30.39
C PRO A 14 -40.57 -19.27 29.61
N SER A 15 -40.92 -20.52 29.34
CA SER A 15 -42.23 -20.86 28.78
C SER A 15 -43.35 -20.50 29.78
N LYS A 16 -44.53 -20.21 29.26
CA LYS A 16 -45.71 -19.87 30.08
C LYS A 16 -46.00 -20.91 31.16
N LYS A 17 -45.83 -22.21 30.88
CA LYS A 17 -45.97 -23.31 31.83
C LYS A 17 -44.98 -23.25 32.99
N ILE A 18 -43.80 -22.64 32.81
CA ILE A 18 -42.77 -22.49 33.83
C ILE A 18 -42.96 -21.13 34.55
N ALA A 19 -43.48 -20.15 33.81
CA ALA A 19 -43.63 -18.77 34.29
C ALA A 19 -44.82 -18.58 35.22
N LEU A 20 -45.87 -19.39 35.11
CA LEU A 20 -47.07 -19.38 35.97
C LEU A 20 -47.16 -20.69 36.75
N ASP A 21 -47.65 -20.60 38.00
CA ASP A 21 -48.06 -21.77 38.77
C ASP A 21 -49.51 -22.21 38.45
N ASP A 22 -49.98 -23.32 39.05
CA ASP A 22 -51.30 -23.85 38.77
C ASP A 22 -52.43 -22.91 39.16
N GLU A 23 -52.17 -21.91 40.04
CA GLU A 23 -53.08 -20.87 40.47
C GLU A 23 -53.03 -19.59 39.65
N GLY A 24 -52.14 -19.55 38.68
CA GLY A 24 -51.92 -18.40 37.76
C GLY A 24 -51.00 -17.30 38.33
N ASN A 25 -50.28 -17.56 39.40
CA ASN A 25 -49.31 -16.60 39.95
C ASN A 25 -47.95 -16.72 39.31
N TRP A 26 -47.18 -15.61 39.30
CA TRP A 26 -45.85 -15.59 38.73
C TRP A 26 -44.86 -16.45 39.53
N SER A 27 -44.27 -17.40 38.87
CA SER A 27 -43.24 -18.28 39.46
C SER A 27 -41.95 -17.52 39.79
N LYS A 28 -41.10 -18.15 40.63
CA LYS A 28 -39.76 -17.61 40.91
C LYS A 28 -38.90 -17.45 39.65
N ALA A 29 -39.15 -18.29 38.65
CA ALA A 29 -38.44 -18.22 37.36
C ALA A 29 -38.81 -16.95 36.56
N ALA A 30 -40.11 -16.62 36.49
CA ALA A 30 -40.59 -15.39 35.86
C ALA A 30 -40.11 -14.14 36.60
N GLN A 31 -40.23 -14.14 37.95
CA GLN A 31 -39.75 -13.04 38.79
C GLN A 31 -38.22 -12.81 38.68
N GLY A 32 -37.44 -13.90 38.62
CA GLY A 32 -36.00 -13.85 38.42
C GLY A 32 -35.64 -13.29 37.02
N PHE A 33 -36.38 -13.70 36.01
CA PHE A 33 -36.21 -13.24 34.64
C PHE A 33 -36.42 -11.71 34.52
N VAL A 34 -37.60 -11.20 34.98
CA VAL A 34 -37.90 -9.75 34.87
C VAL A 34 -36.92 -8.91 35.69
N ARG A 35 -36.51 -9.39 36.89
CA ARG A 35 -35.48 -8.72 37.69
C ARG A 35 -34.14 -8.65 36.96
N GLY A 36 -33.75 -9.73 36.29
CA GLY A 36 -32.53 -9.77 35.47
C GLY A 36 -32.57 -8.83 34.27
N GLN A 37 -33.77 -8.49 33.79
CA GLN A 37 -33.96 -7.54 32.68
C GLN A 37 -34.23 -6.10 33.18
N GLY A 38 -34.29 -5.87 34.49
CA GLY A 38 -34.54 -4.54 35.08
C GLY A 38 -35.99 -4.03 34.93
N VAL A 39 -36.94 -4.93 34.76
CA VAL A 39 -38.37 -4.66 34.58
C VAL A 39 -39.21 -5.38 35.63
N THR A 40 -40.53 -5.20 35.64
CA THR A 40 -41.46 -5.83 36.55
C THR A 40 -42.27 -6.93 35.87
N VAL A 41 -43.02 -7.70 36.66
CA VAL A 41 -43.91 -8.74 36.12
C VAL A 41 -45.08 -8.14 35.31
N ASP A 42 -45.42 -6.89 35.55
CA ASP A 42 -46.49 -6.18 34.84
C ASP A 42 -46.09 -5.85 33.39
N ASP A 43 -44.77 -5.88 33.08
CA ASP A 43 -44.21 -5.64 31.73
C ASP A 43 -44.18 -6.91 30.88
N ILE A 44 -44.65 -8.07 31.46
CA ILE A 44 -44.63 -9.35 30.76
C ILE A 44 -45.76 -9.40 29.72
N PHE A 45 -45.37 -9.84 28.51
CA PHE A 45 -46.33 -10.28 27.50
C PHE A 45 -45.97 -11.68 26.97
N PHE A 46 -46.93 -12.36 26.40
CA PHE A 46 -46.73 -13.70 25.85
C PHE A 46 -46.59 -13.66 24.34
N LYS A 47 -45.64 -14.44 23.84
CA LYS A 47 -45.43 -14.62 22.40
C LYS A 47 -45.24 -16.10 22.10
N GLU A 48 -45.94 -16.59 21.08
CA GLU A 48 -45.84 -17.96 20.65
C GLU A 48 -44.60 -18.16 19.77
N LEU A 49 -43.81 -19.19 20.05
CA LEU A 49 -42.68 -19.60 19.25
C LEU A 49 -42.71 -21.13 19.06
N LYS A 50 -42.88 -21.60 17.83
CA LYS A 50 -42.97 -23.04 17.48
C LYS A 50 -44.03 -23.80 18.30
N GLY A 51 -45.23 -23.25 18.43
CA GLY A 51 -46.35 -23.88 19.17
C GLY A 51 -46.27 -23.81 20.70
N THR A 52 -45.33 -23.07 21.25
CA THR A 52 -45.17 -22.88 22.70
C THR A 52 -45.15 -21.40 23.03
N GLU A 53 -46.02 -21.00 24.03
CA GLU A 53 -46.03 -19.63 24.55
C GLU A 53 -44.86 -19.41 25.51
N TYR A 54 -44.15 -18.31 25.33
CA TYR A 54 -43.08 -17.86 26.20
C TYR A 54 -43.37 -16.47 26.75
N VAL A 55 -42.80 -16.22 27.90
CA VAL A 55 -42.73 -14.87 28.51
C VAL A 55 -41.76 -14.03 27.71
N TYR A 56 -42.17 -12.82 27.40
CA TYR A 56 -41.31 -11.78 26.80
C TYR A 56 -41.46 -10.50 27.60
N VAL A 57 -40.43 -9.72 27.66
CA VAL A 57 -40.44 -8.34 28.14
C VAL A 57 -39.74 -7.45 27.12
N LYS A 58 -40.20 -6.20 27.04
CA LYS A 58 -39.50 -5.16 26.28
C LYS A 58 -38.47 -4.50 27.19
N LYS A 59 -37.24 -4.54 26.77
CA LYS A 59 -36.13 -3.85 27.41
C LYS A 59 -35.87 -2.56 26.66
N PHE A 60 -36.02 -1.46 27.31
CA PHE A 60 -35.65 -0.17 26.77
C PHE A 60 -34.19 0.15 27.12
N ILE A 61 -33.36 0.34 26.09
CA ILE A 61 -31.97 0.74 26.21
C ILE A 61 -31.86 2.17 25.67
N PRO A 62 -31.74 3.19 26.55
CA PRO A 62 -31.59 4.55 26.09
C PRO A 62 -30.26 4.70 25.33
N GLY A 63 -30.32 5.36 24.17
CA GLY A 63 -29.12 5.68 23.40
C GLY A 63 -28.19 6.62 24.19
N LYS A 64 -26.91 6.45 24.01
CA LYS A 64 -25.89 7.29 24.64
C LYS A 64 -25.70 8.59 23.87
N PRO A 65 -25.34 9.70 24.55
CA PRO A 65 -24.88 10.90 23.88
C PRO A 65 -23.68 10.60 22.95
N VAL A 66 -23.58 11.28 21.80
CA VAL A 66 -22.52 11.03 20.84
C VAL A 66 -21.12 11.27 21.43
N SER A 67 -20.97 12.26 22.31
CA SER A 67 -19.72 12.54 23.04
C SER A 67 -19.25 11.34 23.89
N GLU A 68 -20.18 10.58 24.50
CA GLU A 68 -19.86 9.37 25.25
C GLU A 68 -19.51 8.20 24.31
N VAL A 69 -20.25 8.03 23.21
CA VAL A 69 -19.99 6.98 22.21
C VAL A 69 -18.63 7.14 21.57
N LEU A 70 -18.24 8.38 21.23
CA LEU A 70 -16.99 8.68 20.56
C LEU A 70 -15.75 8.43 21.43
N THR A 71 -15.86 8.32 22.74
CA THR A 71 -14.72 7.90 23.57
C THR A 71 -14.25 6.49 23.23
N GLY A 72 -15.14 5.64 22.68
CA GLY A 72 -14.82 4.30 22.14
C GLY A 72 -13.95 4.31 20.89
N MET A 73 -13.70 5.46 20.27
CA MET A 73 -12.76 5.56 19.13
C MET A 73 -11.33 5.16 19.50
N LYS A 74 -10.99 5.18 20.79
CA LYS A 74 -9.76 4.58 21.30
C LYS A 74 -9.60 3.13 20.82
N ASP A 75 -10.61 2.30 21.03
CA ASP A 75 -10.55 0.88 20.73
C ASP A 75 -10.49 0.67 19.20
N VAL A 76 -11.25 1.46 18.45
CA VAL A 76 -11.18 1.44 16.97
C VAL A 76 -9.77 1.76 16.48
N ALA A 77 -9.13 2.79 17.02
CA ALA A 77 -7.76 3.17 16.62
C ALA A 77 -6.74 2.09 17.01
N MET A 78 -6.89 1.47 18.18
CA MET A 78 -5.99 0.42 18.66
C MET A 78 -6.16 -0.92 17.92
N ASP A 79 -7.35 -1.18 17.39
CA ASP A 79 -7.65 -2.41 16.64
C ASP A 79 -7.27 -2.36 15.17
N LEU A 80 -6.83 -1.21 14.64
CA LEU A 80 -6.33 -1.10 13.28
C LEU A 80 -5.13 -2.02 13.06
N LYS A 81 -5.17 -2.81 12.00
CA LYS A 81 -4.08 -3.72 11.61
C LYS A 81 -3.45 -3.26 10.31
N PHE A 82 -2.14 -3.25 10.29
CA PHE A 82 -1.34 -2.87 9.13
C PHE A 82 -0.44 -4.04 8.71
N PRO A 83 -0.08 -4.17 7.43
CA PRO A 83 0.81 -5.22 6.95
C PRO A 83 2.15 -5.26 7.69
N THR A 84 2.67 -4.07 8.03
CA THR A 84 3.90 -3.92 8.82
C THR A 84 3.60 -3.08 10.04
N MET A 85 3.91 -3.62 11.21
CA MET A 85 3.71 -2.95 12.50
C MET A 85 5.04 -2.93 13.26
N MET A 86 5.20 -1.97 14.17
CA MET A 86 6.39 -1.84 14.99
C MET A 86 6.05 -1.53 16.45
N ARG A 87 6.94 -1.93 17.35
CA ARG A 87 6.95 -1.49 18.75
C ARG A 87 7.89 -0.30 18.91
N TRP A 88 7.64 0.52 19.90
CA TRP A 88 8.54 1.62 20.24
C TRP A 88 8.58 1.91 21.76
N GLY A 89 9.70 2.44 22.20
CA GLY A 89 9.91 2.70 23.62
C GLY A 89 9.81 1.45 24.47
N SER A 90 9.11 1.54 25.59
CA SER A 90 8.79 0.42 26.49
C SER A 90 7.38 -0.14 26.32
N ASN A 91 6.69 0.24 25.23
CA ASN A 91 5.31 -0.19 24.99
C ASN A 91 5.27 -1.59 24.37
N ASP A 92 4.35 -2.43 24.87
CA ASP A 92 4.05 -3.73 24.25
C ASP A 92 3.05 -3.63 23.09
N PHE A 93 2.50 -2.45 22.86
CA PHE A 93 1.58 -2.16 21.76
C PHE A 93 2.33 -2.02 20.43
N GLU A 94 1.72 -2.56 19.36
CA GLU A 94 2.24 -2.47 18.01
C GLU A 94 1.34 -1.58 17.15
N TYR A 95 1.94 -0.71 16.36
CA TYR A 95 1.23 0.16 15.42
C TYR A 95 2.10 0.42 14.19
N VAL A 96 1.52 1.04 13.14
CA VAL A 96 2.27 1.35 11.91
C VAL A 96 3.43 2.32 12.15
N ARG A 97 3.26 3.28 13.07
CA ARG A 97 4.29 4.25 13.50
C ARG A 97 4.03 4.67 14.95
N PRO A 98 5.03 5.19 15.66
CA PRO A 98 4.85 5.75 17.00
C PRO A 98 3.80 6.85 17.03
N ILE A 99 2.79 6.70 17.89
CA ILE A 99 1.78 7.73 18.14
C ILE A 99 2.43 8.84 18.99
N LYS A 100 2.36 10.10 18.53
CA LYS A 100 2.97 11.25 19.21
C LYS A 100 1.94 12.29 19.65
N TRP A 101 0.81 12.39 18.97
CA TRP A 101 -0.31 13.25 19.32
C TRP A 101 -1.61 12.63 18.80
N LEU A 102 -2.73 13.04 19.39
CA LEU A 102 -4.08 12.62 18.99
C LEU A 102 -4.97 13.85 18.91
N VAL A 103 -5.64 14.04 17.79
CA VAL A 103 -6.69 15.04 17.62
C VAL A 103 -8.02 14.31 17.54
N ALA A 104 -8.95 14.68 18.42
CA ALA A 104 -10.32 14.16 18.38
C ALA A 104 -11.30 15.27 18.79
N LEU A 105 -12.10 15.70 17.84
CA LEU A 105 -13.05 16.80 18.00
C LEU A 105 -14.45 16.36 17.59
N LEU A 106 -15.43 16.78 18.36
CA LEU A 106 -16.84 16.80 18.01
C LEU A 106 -17.28 18.26 17.95
N ASP A 107 -17.56 18.76 16.77
CA ASP A 107 -17.73 20.18 16.51
C ASP A 107 -16.51 20.98 17.03
N ASP A 108 -16.63 21.75 18.07
CA ASP A 108 -15.55 22.53 18.72
C ASP A 108 -15.09 21.96 20.06
N GLU A 109 -15.64 20.83 20.50
CA GLU A 109 -15.27 20.17 21.76
C GLU A 109 -14.30 19.00 21.56
N VAL A 110 -13.35 18.86 22.49
CA VAL A 110 -12.42 17.73 22.50
C VAL A 110 -13.13 16.47 23.02
N VAL A 111 -13.11 15.38 22.24
CA VAL A 111 -13.55 14.07 22.69
C VAL A 111 -12.43 13.43 23.52
N PRO A 112 -12.63 13.22 24.84
CA PRO A 112 -11.56 12.81 25.73
C PRO A 112 -11.33 11.29 25.68
N PHE A 113 -10.16 10.87 25.24
CA PHE A 113 -9.61 9.53 25.46
C PHE A 113 -8.08 9.56 25.41
N GLU A 114 -7.45 8.44 25.65
CA GLU A 114 -6.00 8.34 25.75
C GLU A 114 -5.53 7.00 25.16
N ILE A 115 -4.44 7.04 24.39
CA ILE A 115 -3.72 5.86 23.88
C ILE A 115 -2.26 5.96 24.30
N LEU A 116 -1.76 5.00 25.06
CA LEU A 116 -0.37 4.92 25.51
C LEU A 116 0.16 6.26 26.10
N ASP A 117 -0.54 6.77 27.07
CA ASP A 117 -0.22 8.05 27.77
C ASP A 117 -0.34 9.31 26.89
N ILE A 118 -0.78 9.17 25.63
CA ILE A 118 -1.09 10.29 24.75
C ILE A 118 -2.58 10.62 24.86
N LYS A 119 -2.89 11.77 25.40
CA LYS A 119 -4.28 12.26 25.51
C LYS A 119 -4.70 12.96 24.23
N THR A 120 -5.99 12.83 23.91
CA THR A 120 -6.59 13.60 22.84
C THR A 120 -6.60 15.08 23.17
N GLY A 121 -6.45 15.89 22.13
CA GLY A 121 -6.51 17.34 22.20
C GLY A 121 -7.01 17.92 20.88
N ARG A 122 -6.77 19.20 20.68
CA ARG A 122 -7.04 19.91 19.43
C ARG A 122 -5.78 20.33 18.69
N THR A 123 -4.61 20.24 19.32
CA THR A 123 -3.34 20.63 18.72
C THR A 123 -2.86 19.56 17.75
N THR A 124 -2.63 19.92 16.50
CA THR A 124 -2.00 19.09 15.47
C THR A 124 -0.63 19.62 15.09
N GLN A 125 0.14 18.83 14.34
CA GLN A 125 1.44 19.25 13.80
C GLN A 125 1.28 19.55 12.31
N GLY A 126 1.94 20.61 11.86
CA GLY A 126 2.09 20.92 10.45
C GLY A 126 3.19 20.11 9.77
N HIS A 127 3.48 20.45 8.53
CA HIS A 127 4.61 19.90 7.78
C HIS A 127 5.91 20.06 8.57
N ARG A 128 6.70 18.99 8.64
CA ARG A 128 7.87 18.89 9.53
C ARG A 128 8.86 20.05 9.46
N PHE A 129 9.02 20.66 8.28
CA PHE A 129 9.99 21.75 8.04
C PHE A 129 9.34 23.09 7.68
N LEU A 130 8.06 23.10 7.29
CA LEU A 130 7.38 24.27 6.77
C LEU A 130 6.18 24.71 7.63
N GLY A 131 5.74 23.86 8.54
CA GLY A 131 4.62 24.09 9.43
C GLY A 131 5.04 24.09 10.89
N GLU A 132 4.08 24.44 11.73
CA GLU A 132 4.22 24.48 13.18
C GLU A 132 3.06 23.73 13.85
N ALA A 133 3.13 23.56 15.17
CA ALA A 133 2.00 23.08 15.95
C ALA A 133 0.89 24.13 15.93
N VAL A 134 -0.35 23.70 15.68
CA VAL A 134 -1.51 24.59 15.57
C VAL A 134 -2.74 23.95 16.18
N ASP A 135 -3.58 24.76 16.83
CA ASP A 135 -4.85 24.31 17.35
C ASP A 135 -5.92 24.32 16.25
N VAL A 136 -6.60 23.19 16.12
CA VAL A 136 -7.78 23.04 15.25
C VAL A 136 -8.98 23.62 15.99
N PRO A 137 -9.62 24.70 15.50
CA PRO A 137 -10.70 25.37 16.24
C PRO A 137 -11.98 24.50 16.32
N SER A 138 -12.26 23.74 15.26
CA SER A 138 -13.41 22.82 15.19
C SER A 138 -13.17 21.73 14.17
N ALA A 139 -13.90 20.63 14.23
CA ALA A 139 -13.72 19.47 13.37
C ALA A 139 -13.85 19.80 11.87
N ASP A 140 -14.78 20.66 11.50
CA ASP A 140 -14.99 21.13 10.12
C ASP A 140 -13.84 21.98 9.58
N LYS A 141 -13.01 22.55 10.46
CA LYS A 141 -11.83 23.36 10.10
C LYS A 141 -10.52 22.56 10.03
N TYR A 142 -10.58 21.25 10.23
CA TYR A 142 -9.36 20.43 10.30
C TYR A 142 -8.53 20.50 9.01
N LEU A 143 -9.14 20.27 7.84
CA LEU A 143 -8.44 20.27 6.56
C LEU A 143 -7.85 21.65 6.23
N GLU A 144 -8.64 22.71 6.41
CA GLU A 144 -8.20 24.09 6.20
C GLU A 144 -7.02 24.45 7.11
N THR A 145 -7.10 24.05 8.39
CA THR A 145 -6.02 24.30 9.36
C THR A 145 -4.72 23.59 8.93
N LEU A 146 -4.79 22.34 8.51
CA LEU A 146 -3.62 21.60 8.02
C LEU A 146 -3.01 22.24 6.76
N GLU A 147 -3.84 22.71 5.83
CA GLU A 147 -3.36 23.36 4.61
C GLU A 147 -2.58 24.65 4.91
N THR A 148 -3.02 25.45 5.89
CA THR A 148 -2.24 26.63 6.37
C THR A 148 -0.86 26.23 6.88
N GLN A 149 -0.73 25.02 7.41
CA GLN A 149 0.49 24.42 7.95
C GLN A 149 1.22 23.52 6.95
N LYS A 150 0.96 23.70 5.65
CA LYS A 150 1.64 22.99 4.56
C LYS A 150 1.44 21.45 4.60
N VAL A 151 0.22 21.02 4.91
CA VAL A 151 -0.21 19.62 4.82
C VAL A 151 -1.52 19.55 4.05
N ILE A 152 -1.49 18.96 2.87
CA ILE A 152 -2.68 18.64 2.09
C ILE A 152 -3.13 17.25 2.52
N ALA A 153 -4.04 17.17 3.48
CA ALA A 153 -4.43 15.90 4.09
C ALA A 153 -5.30 15.03 3.16
N ASP A 154 -6.14 15.66 2.34
CA ASP A 154 -6.95 14.92 1.37
C ASP A 154 -6.06 14.34 0.26
N ALA A 155 -6.00 13.02 0.19
CA ALA A 155 -5.17 12.30 -0.78
C ALA A 155 -5.61 12.54 -2.24
N GLY A 156 -6.92 12.72 -2.48
CA GLY A 156 -7.44 13.00 -3.82
C GLY A 156 -7.04 14.39 -4.31
N VAL A 157 -7.17 15.39 -3.43
CA VAL A 157 -6.74 16.77 -3.72
C VAL A 157 -5.23 16.83 -3.96
N ARG A 158 -4.46 16.15 -3.13
CA ARG A 158 -2.99 16.10 -3.24
C ARG A 158 -2.54 15.41 -4.52
N LYS A 159 -3.15 14.28 -4.89
CA LYS A 159 -2.88 13.57 -6.15
C LYS A 159 -3.20 14.42 -7.38
N ALA A 160 -4.32 15.14 -7.36
CA ALA A 160 -4.70 16.06 -8.43
C ALA A 160 -3.70 17.22 -8.57
N GLU A 161 -3.19 17.74 -7.45
CA GLU A 161 -2.18 18.80 -7.47
C GLU A 161 -0.85 18.30 -8.06
N ILE A 162 -0.40 17.10 -7.69
CA ILE A 162 0.81 16.48 -8.28
C ILE A 162 0.63 16.33 -9.79
N ARG A 163 -0.50 15.78 -10.25
CA ARG A 163 -0.78 15.60 -11.67
C ARG A 163 -0.77 16.90 -12.42
N LYS A 164 -1.45 17.92 -11.89
CA LYS A 164 -1.48 19.25 -12.50
C LYS A 164 -0.08 19.82 -12.66
N GLN A 165 0.77 19.73 -11.63
CA GLN A 165 2.17 20.23 -11.72
C GLN A 165 2.99 19.43 -12.74
N ILE A 166 2.77 18.12 -12.90
CA ILE A 166 3.40 17.30 -13.94
C ILE A 166 2.96 17.76 -15.33
N ASP A 167 1.66 17.99 -15.54
CA ASP A 167 1.09 18.42 -16.82
C ASP A 167 1.59 19.83 -17.21
N ASP A 168 1.66 20.75 -16.23
CA ASP A 168 2.21 22.08 -16.41
C ASP A 168 3.68 22.00 -16.86
N LEU A 169 4.50 21.19 -16.18
CA LEU A 169 5.91 20.97 -16.50
C LEU A 169 6.11 20.32 -17.89
N ALA A 170 5.26 19.37 -18.25
CA ALA A 170 5.26 18.73 -19.57
C ALA A 170 4.98 19.75 -20.68
N THR A 171 4.01 20.64 -20.44
CA THR A 171 3.61 21.70 -21.38
C THR A 171 4.74 22.73 -21.53
N GLU A 172 5.32 23.20 -20.44
CA GLU A 172 6.40 24.19 -20.44
C GLU A 172 7.63 23.73 -21.22
N ASN A 173 7.96 22.44 -21.17
CA ASN A 173 9.15 21.88 -21.79
C ASN A 173 8.86 21.17 -23.12
N ASN A 174 7.61 21.10 -23.55
CA ASN A 174 7.18 20.33 -24.72
C ASN A 174 7.57 18.84 -24.62
N TRP A 175 7.46 18.27 -23.43
CA TRP A 175 7.77 16.87 -23.10
C TRP A 175 6.50 16.00 -23.08
N ASN A 176 6.71 14.70 -23.19
CA ASN A 176 5.76 13.69 -22.78
C ASN A 176 6.29 13.02 -21.49
N ILE A 177 5.68 13.35 -20.35
CA ILE A 177 6.03 12.73 -19.06
C ILE A 177 5.11 11.51 -18.89
N VAL A 178 5.71 10.33 -18.86
CA VAL A 178 4.95 9.09 -18.75
C VAL A 178 4.58 8.86 -17.28
N VAL A 179 3.30 9.09 -16.98
CA VAL A 179 2.75 8.96 -15.63
C VAL A 179 2.12 7.57 -15.46
N ASP A 180 2.86 6.70 -14.78
CA ASP A 180 2.33 5.44 -14.28
C ASP A 180 1.42 5.72 -13.06
N GLU A 181 0.19 5.20 -13.08
CA GLU A 181 -0.80 5.49 -12.02
C GLU A 181 -0.44 4.87 -10.67
N ASP A 182 0.21 3.69 -10.67
CA ASP A 182 0.64 3.03 -9.44
C ASP A 182 1.80 3.81 -8.81
N LEU A 183 2.75 4.27 -9.63
CA LEU A 183 3.82 5.16 -9.17
C LEU A 183 3.27 6.49 -8.65
N LEU A 184 2.30 7.09 -9.33
CA LEU A 184 1.68 8.33 -8.87
C LEU A 184 0.97 8.13 -7.53
N GLU A 185 0.30 7.00 -7.33
CA GLU A 185 -0.33 6.67 -6.05
C GLU A 185 0.71 6.46 -4.95
N GLU A 186 1.81 5.75 -5.24
CA GLU A 186 2.92 5.58 -4.29
C GLU A 186 3.49 6.94 -3.89
N VAL A 187 3.85 7.79 -4.86
CA VAL A 187 4.41 9.13 -4.64
C VAL A 187 3.45 10.01 -3.86
N ASN A 188 2.15 9.98 -4.18
CA ASN A 188 1.11 10.72 -3.45
C ASN A 188 1.10 10.36 -1.96
N ASN A 189 1.34 9.10 -1.62
CA ASN A 189 1.37 8.64 -0.23
C ASN A 189 2.71 8.90 0.49
N LEU A 190 3.75 9.32 -0.24
CA LEU A 190 5.05 9.67 0.33
C LEU A 190 5.18 11.16 0.70
N VAL A 191 4.28 12.01 0.24
CA VAL A 191 4.36 13.46 0.42
C VAL A 191 3.12 14.03 1.10
N GLU A 192 3.29 15.16 1.78
CA GLU A 192 2.21 15.92 2.43
C GLU A 192 1.97 17.27 1.73
N TYR A 193 3.01 17.84 1.14
CA TYR A 193 2.99 19.13 0.44
C TYR A 193 3.87 19.03 -0.82
N PRO A 194 3.30 18.63 -1.96
CA PRO A 194 4.07 18.27 -3.14
C PRO A 194 4.60 19.49 -3.90
N THR A 195 5.84 19.39 -4.33
CA THR A 195 6.43 20.25 -5.37
C THR A 195 7.08 19.37 -6.42
N VAL A 196 6.55 19.40 -7.64
CA VAL A 196 7.10 18.67 -8.79
C VAL A 196 8.31 19.44 -9.33
N PHE A 197 9.35 18.70 -9.71
CA PHE A 197 10.54 19.25 -10.34
C PHE A 197 11.12 18.29 -11.36
N ALA A 198 11.92 18.83 -12.29
CA ALA A 198 12.69 18.05 -13.24
C ALA A 198 14.17 18.06 -12.88
N GLY A 199 14.83 16.95 -13.18
CA GLY A 199 16.27 16.82 -13.20
C GLY A 199 16.74 16.19 -14.52
N LYS A 200 18.04 16.07 -14.69
CA LYS A 200 18.67 15.52 -15.90
C LYS A 200 19.82 14.58 -15.55
N PHE A 201 20.18 13.77 -16.52
CA PHE A 201 21.38 12.94 -16.50
C PHE A 201 22.14 13.10 -17.82
N LYS A 202 23.35 12.55 -17.92
CA LYS A 202 24.15 12.68 -19.12
C LYS A 202 23.57 11.84 -20.26
N GLU A 203 23.55 12.39 -21.46
CA GLU A 203 23.07 11.70 -22.68
C GLU A 203 23.81 10.38 -22.97
N GLU A 204 25.07 10.27 -22.53
CA GLU A 204 25.86 9.04 -22.72
C GLU A 204 25.20 7.78 -22.11
N TYR A 205 24.35 7.94 -21.09
CA TYR A 205 23.63 6.80 -20.51
C TYR A 205 22.49 6.29 -21.39
N LEU A 206 22.01 7.06 -22.38
CA LEU A 206 21.00 6.61 -23.34
C LEU A 206 21.48 5.45 -24.25
N GLN A 207 22.76 5.09 -24.22
CA GLN A 207 23.25 3.86 -24.89
C GLN A 207 22.90 2.57 -24.10
N VAL A 208 22.58 2.70 -22.82
CA VAL A 208 22.07 1.59 -22.02
C VAL A 208 20.60 1.34 -22.41
N PRO A 209 20.13 0.08 -22.44
CA PRO A 209 18.74 -0.21 -22.82
C PRO A 209 17.73 0.62 -22.01
N ASN A 210 16.69 1.11 -22.67
CA ASN A 210 15.67 1.95 -22.06
C ASN A 210 15.03 1.29 -20.84
N GLU A 211 14.82 -0.02 -20.88
CA GLU A 211 14.24 -0.81 -19.78
C GLU A 211 15.06 -0.67 -18.49
N VAL A 212 16.38 -0.65 -18.59
CA VAL A 212 17.29 -0.47 -17.44
C VAL A 212 17.19 0.96 -16.89
N LEU A 213 17.17 1.95 -17.78
CA LEU A 213 17.06 3.37 -17.41
C LEU A 213 15.71 3.64 -16.74
N ILE A 214 14.62 3.12 -17.33
CA ILE A 214 13.25 3.25 -16.78
C ILE A 214 13.15 2.59 -15.42
N THR A 215 13.65 1.36 -15.25
CA THR A 215 13.70 0.65 -13.98
C THR A 215 14.48 1.44 -12.93
N SER A 216 15.65 1.96 -13.28
CA SER A 216 16.45 2.80 -12.38
C SER A 216 15.68 4.04 -11.91
N MET A 217 14.96 4.70 -12.79
CA MET A 217 14.18 5.89 -12.49
C MET A 217 12.89 5.54 -11.73
N LYS A 218 12.07 4.66 -12.29
CA LYS A 218 10.72 4.35 -11.79
C LYS A 218 10.78 3.52 -10.50
N ASP A 219 11.41 2.35 -10.57
CA ASP A 219 11.28 1.34 -9.52
C ASP A 219 12.25 1.58 -8.36
N HIS A 220 13.44 2.15 -8.64
CA HIS A 220 14.44 2.42 -7.61
C HIS A 220 14.37 3.82 -7.02
N GLN A 221 14.04 4.85 -7.83
CA GLN A 221 14.06 6.24 -7.38
C GLN A 221 12.68 6.90 -7.26
N ARG A 222 11.61 6.26 -7.73
CA ARG A 222 10.24 6.82 -7.80
C ARG A 222 10.19 8.08 -8.65
N PHE A 223 10.93 8.09 -9.76
CA PHE A 223 10.93 9.17 -10.74
C PHE A 223 10.06 8.79 -11.94
N PHE A 224 9.39 9.77 -12.51
CA PHE A 224 8.72 9.65 -13.79
C PHE A 224 9.73 9.92 -14.89
N TYR A 225 9.79 9.05 -15.88
CA TYR A 225 10.67 9.24 -17.03
C TYR A 225 10.00 10.11 -18.09
N VAL A 226 10.82 10.72 -18.91
CA VAL A 226 10.43 11.70 -19.92
C VAL A 226 10.75 11.18 -21.30
N THR A 227 9.82 11.33 -22.24
CA THR A 227 10.04 11.04 -23.66
C THR A 227 9.77 12.27 -24.51
N ASP A 228 10.29 12.25 -25.73
CA ASP A 228 9.81 13.17 -26.78
C ASP A 228 8.43 12.73 -27.28
N LYS A 229 7.90 13.45 -28.29
CA LYS A 229 6.60 13.14 -28.89
C LYS A 229 6.58 11.88 -29.74
N GLU A 230 7.73 11.44 -30.17
CA GLU A 230 7.97 10.22 -30.92
C GLU A 230 8.13 9.00 -30.02
N GLY A 231 8.21 9.21 -28.69
CA GLY A 231 8.36 8.16 -27.68
C GLY A 231 9.79 7.79 -27.35
N ASN A 232 10.79 8.52 -27.84
CA ASN A 232 12.19 8.28 -27.49
C ASN A 232 12.49 8.81 -26.09
N LEU A 233 13.22 8.05 -25.29
CA LEU A 233 13.60 8.44 -23.94
C LEU A 233 14.52 9.69 -23.98
N LEU A 234 14.19 10.68 -23.17
CA LEU A 234 15.00 11.88 -22.99
C LEU A 234 15.88 11.74 -21.74
N PRO A 235 17.04 12.44 -21.68
CA PRO A 235 17.94 12.40 -20.55
C PRO A 235 17.44 13.26 -19.38
N ASN A 236 16.15 13.11 -19.08
CA ASN A 236 15.46 13.88 -18.06
C ASN A 236 14.57 12.96 -17.21
N PHE A 237 14.36 13.38 -15.99
CA PHE A 237 13.41 12.74 -15.09
C PHE A 237 12.56 13.78 -14.35
N VAL A 238 11.41 13.37 -13.84
CA VAL A 238 10.55 14.20 -13.03
C VAL A 238 10.34 13.51 -11.69
N SER A 239 10.42 14.29 -10.63
CA SER A 239 10.23 13.80 -9.26
C SER A 239 9.38 14.77 -8.45
N VAL A 240 8.96 14.32 -7.27
CA VAL A 240 8.10 15.10 -6.37
C VAL A 240 8.78 15.24 -5.02
N ARG A 241 9.02 16.49 -4.63
CA ARG A 241 9.54 16.83 -3.30
C ARG A 241 8.37 16.95 -2.32
N ASN A 242 8.55 16.44 -1.09
CA ASN A 242 7.72 16.82 0.05
C ASN A 242 8.23 18.15 0.61
N GLY A 243 7.67 19.27 0.17
CA GLY A 243 8.07 20.61 0.58
C GLY A 243 7.84 21.67 -0.50
N ASN A 244 8.25 22.89 -0.22
CA ASN A 244 8.11 24.04 -1.13
C ASN A 244 9.26 24.15 -2.14
N LYS A 245 9.30 25.26 -2.89
CA LYS A 245 10.33 25.52 -3.93
C LYS A 245 11.65 26.09 -3.38
N ASP A 246 11.75 26.37 -2.09
CA ASP A 246 12.97 26.95 -1.52
C ASP A 246 14.15 25.98 -1.62
N TYR A 247 15.28 26.45 -2.11
CA TYR A 247 16.49 25.64 -2.34
C TYR A 247 16.27 24.41 -3.22
N LEU A 248 15.34 24.50 -4.18
CA LEU A 248 14.98 23.37 -5.06
C LEU A 248 16.17 22.91 -5.90
N GLU A 249 17.08 23.82 -6.28
CA GLU A 249 18.33 23.52 -6.99
C GLU A 249 19.21 22.51 -6.24
N ASN A 250 19.27 22.57 -4.91
CA ASN A 250 20.03 21.61 -4.12
C ASN A 250 19.37 20.22 -4.11
N VAL A 251 18.03 20.20 -4.12
CA VAL A 251 17.26 18.95 -4.21
C VAL A 251 17.45 18.31 -5.57
N ILE A 252 17.39 19.10 -6.65
CA ILE A 252 17.62 18.65 -8.02
C ILE A 252 19.02 18.04 -8.12
N ALA A 253 20.06 18.79 -7.73
CA ALA A 253 21.45 18.34 -7.77
C ALA A 253 21.68 17.05 -6.95
N GLY A 254 21.03 16.93 -5.79
CA GLY A 254 21.08 15.71 -4.98
C GLY A 254 20.48 14.49 -5.69
N ASN A 255 19.30 14.66 -6.31
CA ASN A 255 18.63 13.59 -7.05
C ASN A 255 19.39 13.21 -8.33
N GLU A 256 19.90 14.18 -9.07
CA GLU A 256 20.76 13.94 -10.24
C GLU A 256 22.01 13.14 -9.88
N LYS A 257 22.64 13.44 -8.74
CA LYS A 257 23.82 12.72 -8.26
C LYS A 257 23.48 11.25 -7.91
N VAL A 258 22.36 11.01 -7.22
CA VAL A 258 21.92 9.65 -6.86
C VAL A 258 21.60 8.84 -8.11
N LEU A 259 20.85 9.43 -9.06
CA LEU A 259 20.53 8.76 -10.32
C LEU A 259 21.79 8.48 -11.14
N THR A 260 22.71 9.44 -11.25
CA THR A 260 23.99 9.27 -11.96
C THR A 260 24.76 8.07 -11.44
N ALA A 261 24.89 7.89 -10.14
CA ALA A 261 25.58 6.73 -9.57
C ALA A 261 24.94 5.41 -10.00
N ARG A 262 23.60 5.33 -10.00
CA ARG A 262 22.85 4.15 -10.48
C ARG A 262 23.05 3.88 -11.97
N LEU A 263 23.07 4.93 -12.77
CA LEU A 263 23.27 4.82 -14.22
C LEU A 263 24.73 4.47 -14.59
N GLU A 264 25.70 4.89 -13.79
CA GLU A 264 27.10 4.46 -13.92
C GLU A 264 27.24 2.96 -13.65
N ASP A 265 26.63 2.45 -12.60
CA ASP A 265 26.59 1.00 -12.31
C ASP A 265 25.89 0.23 -13.43
N ALA A 266 24.75 0.71 -13.91
CA ALA A 266 24.01 0.11 -15.01
C ALA A 266 24.84 0.05 -16.29
N LYS A 267 25.51 1.15 -16.67
CA LYS A 267 26.39 1.21 -17.83
C LYS A 267 27.56 0.23 -17.69
N PHE A 268 28.17 0.18 -16.50
CA PHE A 268 29.27 -0.75 -16.23
C PHE A 268 28.84 -2.21 -16.43
N PHE A 269 27.72 -2.63 -15.84
CA PHE A 269 27.22 -4.00 -16.00
C PHE A 269 26.83 -4.30 -17.45
N TYR A 270 26.22 -3.35 -18.16
CA TYR A 270 25.84 -3.51 -19.55
C TYR A 270 27.06 -3.73 -20.45
N GLU A 271 28.14 -2.99 -20.23
CA GLU A 271 29.40 -3.13 -20.99
C GLU A 271 30.16 -4.40 -20.60
N GLU A 272 30.22 -4.75 -19.31
CA GLU A 272 30.91 -5.94 -18.80
C GLU A 272 30.22 -7.23 -19.23
N ASP A 273 28.89 -7.27 -19.20
CA ASP A 273 28.13 -8.47 -19.61
C ASP A 273 28.33 -8.80 -21.08
N GLN A 274 28.60 -7.82 -21.93
CA GLN A 274 28.88 -8.03 -23.36
C GLN A 274 30.28 -8.60 -23.64
N GLN A 275 31.18 -8.65 -22.66
CA GLN A 275 32.48 -9.30 -22.78
C GLN A 275 32.40 -10.82 -22.78
N HIS A 276 31.26 -11.39 -22.42
CA HIS A 276 31.01 -12.80 -22.32
C HIS A 276 29.97 -13.27 -23.33
N THR A 277 30.16 -14.50 -23.82
CA THR A 277 29.17 -15.13 -24.68
C THR A 277 28.00 -15.73 -23.90
N ILE A 278 26.88 -15.95 -24.59
CA ILE A 278 25.73 -16.70 -24.01
C ILE A 278 26.21 -18.09 -23.55
N ALA A 279 27.13 -18.74 -24.27
CA ALA A 279 27.65 -20.04 -23.88
C ALA A 279 28.40 -19.99 -22.55
N ASP A 280 29.16 -18.92 -22.29
CA ASP A 280 29.85 -18.73 -21.01
C ASP A 280 28.88 -18.59 -19.86
N TYR A 281 27.79 -17.86 -20.07
CA TYR A 281 26.72 -17.72 -19.06
C TYR A 281 25.96 -19.02 -18.81
N VAL A 282 25.66 -19.76 -19.87
CA VAL A 282 25.02 -21.10 -19.74
C VAL A 282 25.92 -22.04 -18.94
N GLU A 283 27.24 -22.00 -19.16
CA GLU A 283 28.19 -22.80 -18.37
C GLU A 283 28.18 -22.41 -16.88
N ARG A 284 28.06 -21.13 -16.57
CA ARG A 284 27.93 -20.64 -15.17
C ARG A 284 26.68 -21.18 -14.48
N LEU A 285 25.58 -21.41 -15.21
CA LEU A 285 24.32 -21.94 -14.66
C LEU A 285 24.47 -23.37 -14.09
N LYS A 286 25.50 -24.13 -14.47
CA LYS A 286 25.82 -25.42 -13.87
C LYS A 286 26.21 -25.33 -12.40
N LYS A 287 26.59 -24.14 -11.92
CA LYS A 287 26.95 -23.87 -10.52
C LYS A 287 25.81 -23.24 -9.73
N VAL A 288 24.71 -22.85 -10.39
CA VAL A 288 23.54 -22.22 -9.74
C VAL A 288 22.55 -23.31 -9.34
N MET A 289 22.42 -23.52 -8.04
CA MET A 289 21.48 -24.50 -7.50
C MET A 289 20.04 -24.05 -7.71
N PHE A 290 19.22 -24.88 -8.35
CA PHE A 290 17.79 -24.69 -8.41
C PHE A 290 17.10 -25.28 -7.18
N HIS A 291 17.46 -26.51 -6.83
CA HIS A 291 16.97 -27.19 -5.65
C HIS A 291 17.91 -28.35 -5.30
N ASP A 292 18.20 -28.51 -4.01
CA ASP A 292 19.19 -29.47 -3.50
C ASP A 292 18.95 -30.93 -3.92
N LYS A 293 17.67 -31.33 -4.08
CA LYS A 293 17.29 -32.69 -4.49
C LYS A 293 17.10 -32.89 -6.00
N ILE A 294 16.95 -31.82 -6.77
CA ILE A 294 16.64 -31.92 -8.20
C ILE A 294 17.62 -31.18 -9.09
N GLY A 295 18.69 -30.63 -8.52
CA GLY A 295 19.87 -30.17 -9.23
C GLY A 295 19.91 -28.67 -9.53
N THR A 296 20.73 -28.32 -10.49
CA THR A 296 21.07 -26.95 -10.90
C THR A 296 20.04 -26.37 -11.87
N ILE A 297 20.15 -25.05 -12.12
CA ILE A 297 19.37 -24.37 -13.18
C ILE A 297 19.67 -24.98 -14.54
N TYR A 298 20.95 -25.33 -14.83
CA TYR A 298 21.33 -25.97 -16.09
C TYR A 298 20.61 -27.32 -16.28
N GLU A 299 20.65 -28.18 -15.28
CA GLU A 299 19.97 -29.48 -15.31
C GLU A 299 18.44 -29.33 -15.44
N LYS A 300 17.85 -28.28 -14.85
CA LYS A 300 16.47 -27.93 -15.09
C LYS A 300 16.23 -27.55 -16.56
N MET A 301 17.10 -26.77 -17.16
CA MET A 301 16.99 -26.39 -18.57
C MET A 301 17.08 -27.61 -19.49
N GLU A 302 17.96 -28.56 -19.22
CA GLU A 302 18.03 -29.84 -19.98
C GLU A 302 16.70 -30.59 -19.91
N ARG A 303 16.08 -30.73 -18.72
CA ARG A 303 14.76 -31.37 -18.59
C ARG A 303 13.67 -30.62 -19.34
N VAL A 304 13.67 -29.29 -19.28
CA VAL A 304 12.73 -28.44 -20.04
C VAL A 304 12.93 -28.63 -21.54
N ASN A 305 14.18 -28.66 -22.01
CA ASN A 305 14.51 -28.90 -23.41
C ASN A 305 13.96 -30.24 -23.93
N LEU A 306 14.15 -31.32 -23.17
CA LEU A 306 13.59 -32.62 -23.52
C LEU A 306 12.07 -32.60 -23.64
N LEU A 307 11.38 -31.96 -22.69
CA LEU A 307 9.93 -31.81 -22.73
C LEU A 307 9.47 -30.93 -23.89
N ALA A 308 10.17 -29.83 -24.14
CA ALA A 308 9.86 -28.90 -25.23
C ALA A 308 9.97 -29.59 -26.58
N LYS A 309 11.03 -30.35 -26.83
CA LYS A 309 11.20 -31.17 -28.07
C LYS A 309 10.08 -32.23 -28.23
N PHE A 310 9.75 -32.93 -27.14
CA PHE A 310 8.64 -33.90 -27.17
C PHE A 310 7.32 -33.22 -27.56
N LEU A 311 6.99 -32.09 -26.94
CA LEU A 311 5.77 -31.35 -27.24
C LEU A 311 5.79 -30.78 -28.65
N GLY A 312 6.91 -30.17 -29.07
CA GLY A 312 7.07 -29.62 -30.43
C GLY A 312 6.84 -30.68 -31.53
N ASN A 313 7.38 -31.87 -31.35
CA ASN A 313 7.14 -32.96 -32.27
C ASN A 313 5.64 -33.42 -32.27
N LYS A 314 5.00 -33.45 -31.10
CA LYS A 314 3.56 -33.81 -30.98
C LYS A 314 2.65 -32.76 -31.61
N LEU A 315 3.05 -31.49 -31.58
CA LEU A 315 2.33 -30.35 -32.18
C LEU A 315 2.60 -30.24 -33.69
N GLY A 316 3.54 -31.01 -34.21
CA GLY A 316 3.88 -31.00 -35.64
C GLY A 316 4.70 -29.78 -36.08
N LEU A 317 5.53 -29.25 -35.19
CA LEU A 317 6.45 -28.16 -35.55
C LEU A 317 7.39 -28.60 -36.66
N SER A 318 7.75 -27.65 -37.55
CA SER A 318 8.72 -27.86 -38.62
C SER A 318 10.14 -28.07 -38.04
N GLU A 319 11.04 -28.59 -38.87
CA GLU A 319 12.45 -28.78 -38.48
C GLU A 319 13.12 -27.47 -38.02
N THR A 320 12.79 -26.34 -38.65
CA THR A 320 13.33 -25.03 -38.28
C THR A 320 12.81 -24.63 -36.90
N GLU A 321 11.49 -24.70 -36.66
CA GLU A 321 10.88 -24.41 -35.38
C GLU A 321 11.40 -25.30 -34.24
N LEU A 322 11.66 -26.59 -34.53
CA LEU A 322 12.27 -27.51 -33.57
C LEU A 322 13.72 -27.12 -33.23
N LYS A 323 14.50 -26.61 -34.17
CA LYS A 323 15.85 -26.10 -33.92
C LYS A 323 15.83 -24.82 -33.10
N ASP A 324 14.89 -23.91 -33.40
CA ASP A 324 14.71 -22.68 -32.63
C ASP A 324 14.25 -22.99 -31.21
N LEU A 325 13.32 -23.93 -31.04
CA LEU A 325 12.86 -24.39 -29.74
C LEU A 325 13.97 -25.05 -28.92
N ASP A 326 14.82 -25.85 -29.56
CA ASP A 326 16.00 -26.46 -28.93
C ASP A 326 16.97 -25.38 -28.42
N ARG A 327 17.31 -24.42 -29.26
CA ARG A 327 18.20 -23.31 -28.91
C ARG A 327 17.60 -22.46 -27.79
N ALA A 328 16.35 -22.03 -27.93
CA ALA A 328 15.67 -21.17 -26.96
C ALA A 328 15.59 -21.83 -25.58
N SER A 329 15.22 -23.12 -25.52
CA SER A 329 15.10 -23.85 -24.25
C SER A 329 16.43 -24.10 -23.54
N MET A 330 17.56 -23.98 -24.23
CA MET A 330 18.90 -24.11 -23.67
C MET A 330 19.55 -22.78 -23.31
N ILE A 331 18.90 -21.63 -23.60
CA ILE A 331 19.43 -20.32 -23.27
C ILE A 331 18.49 -19.44 -22.44
N TYR A 332 17.22 -19.82 -22.25
CA TYR A 332 16.17 -18.95 -21.68
C TYR A 332 16.43 -18.44 -20.25
N LYS A 333 17.49 -18.89 -19.58
CA LYS A 333 17.88 -18.48 -18.22
C LYS A 333 19.33 -17.98 -18.13
N PHE A 334 20.02 -17.79 -19.27
CA PHE A 334 21.42 -17.41 -19.22
C PHE A 334 21.68 -16.06 -18.54
N ASP A 335 20.71 -15.15 -18.68
CA ASP A 335 20.78 -13.80 -18.11
C ASP A 335 20.73 -13.77 -16.58
N LEU A 336 20.24 -14.82 -15.94
CA LEU A 336 20.19 -14.94 -14.47
C LEU A 336 21.56 -14.73 -13.79
N VAL A 337 22.65 -15.02 -14.50
CA VAL A 337 24.02 -14.92 -13.98
C VAL A 337 24.83 -13.79 -14.63
N THR A 338 24.16 -12.86 -15.29
CA THR A 338 24.75 -11.60 -15.75
C THR A 338 24.85 -10.61 -14.60
N GLY A 339 25.77 -9.66 -14.71
CA GLY A 339 25.91 -8.57 -13.75
C GLY A 339 24.67 -7.69 -13.70
N MET A 340 24.09 -7.41 -14.89
CA MET A 340 22.88 -6.59 -15.01
C MET A 340 21.69 -7.19 -14.24
N VAL A 341 21.40 -8.47 -14.43
CA VAL A 341 20.28 -9.13 -13.72
C VAL A 341 20.62 -9.35 -12.24
N GLY A 342 21.90 -9.41 -11.88
CA GLY A 342 22.32 -9.42 -10.48
C GLY A 342 21.96 -8.13 -9.74
N GLU A 343 22.04 -6.97 -10.38
CA GLU A 343 21.66 -5.66 -9.84
C GLU A 343 20.17 -5.34 -10.08
N PHE A 344 19.62 -5.68 -11.24
CA PHE A 344 18.24 -5.43 -11.66
C PHE A 344 17.50 -6.76 -11.89
N SER A 345 17.17 -7.43 -10.81
CA SER A 345 16.56 -8.77 -10.84
C SER A 345 15.22 -8.84 -11.59
N GLU A 346 14.49 -7.73 -11.62
CA GLU A 346 13.23 -7.55 -12.32
C GLU A 346 13.38 -7.57 -13.85
N LEU A 347 14.58 -7.30 -14.35
CA LEU A 347 14.89 -7.34 -15.78
C LEU A 347 15.29 -8.73 -16.32
N GLN A 348 15.19 -9.78 -15.48
CA GLN A 348 15.41 -11.15 -15.93
C GLN A 348 14.46 -11.50 -17.09
N GLY A 349 15.02 -12.06 -18.15
CA GLY A 349 14.30 -12.38 -19.38
C GLY A 349 14.34 -11.21 -20.39
N ILE A 350 14.11 -9.97 -19.95
CA ILE A 350 14.23 -8.77 -20.79
C ILE A 350 15.68 -8.60 -21.23
N MET A 351 16.60 -8.62 -20.28
CA MET A 351 18.04 -8.53 -20.60
C MET A 351 18.54 -9.75 -21.37
N GLY A 352 17.97 -10.92 -21.11
CA GLY A 352 18.21 -12.12 -21.91
C GLY A 352 17.88 -11.93 -23.38
N GLU A 353 16.74 -11.32 -23.70
CA GLU A 353 16.38 -10.99 -25.08
C GLU A 353 17.34 -9.95 -25.68
N ILE A 354 17.62 -8.87 -24.95
CA ILE A 354 18.48 -7.79 -25.42
C ILE A 354 19.88 -8.34 -25.75
N TYR A 355 20.49 -9.08 -24.84
CA TYR A 355 21.82 -9.68 -25.07
C TYR A 355 21.81 -10.74 -26.16
N ALA A 356 20.73 -11.52 -26.28
CA ALA A 356 20.62 -12.51 -27.36
C ALA A 356 20.51 -11.88 -28.76
N ARG A 357 19.96 -10.66 -28.86
CA ARG A 357 19.91 -9.91 -30.14
C ARG A 357 21.24 -9.28 -30.53
N LEU A 358 22.15 -9.10 -29.57
CA LEU A 358 23.49 -8.52 -29.81
C LEU A 358 24.53 -9.57 -30.25
N GLN A 359 24.26 -10.87 -30.07
CA GLN A 359 25.12 -12.02 -30.43
C GLN A 359 24.48 -12.88 -31.51
#